data_e036026cb5aca8863cfbe87e6ebcfcde
#
_entry.id   e036026cb5aca8863cfbe87e6ebcfcde
#
_cell.length_a   1.000
_cell.length_b   1.000
_cell.length_c   1.000
_cell.angle_alpha   90.00
_cell.angle_beta   90.00
_cell.angle_gamma   90.00
#
_symmetry.space_group_name_H-M   'P 1'
#
loop_
_entity.id
_entity.type
_entity.pdbx_description
1 polymer ?
#
loop_
_entity_poly.entity_id
_entity_poly.type
_entity_poly.pdbx_seq_one_letter_code
_entity_poly.pdbx_strand_id
1 'polypeptide(L)'
;QKTWLETEALRFRQYLGAQYANPENMVREEIHPPYGIPMVAVYILGHRVGKINVPVLYVNHKSYDYEGHEVTQGLPDPFVDSLVHDSIIVQIPLLHGQINNRLEKVLSVFDQTNKEKDNRQVVELDEANYEDDADMQYILHRLMMASVDAQLRQDMNVEDEYFQAIEDRDTAIMNRDKMIKEKDEQLSQKDEQLSQKDEQLSQKDEQLSQKDEQLKRVFEKLRQQGLSEDEIKEWLKE
;
A
#
# COMPACT_ATOMS: atom_id res chain seq x y z
N GLN A 1 4.41 -8.65 -11.53
CA GLN A 1 3.94 -9.17 -10.23
C GLN A 1 3.09 -8.08 -9.61
N LYS A 2 1.76 -8.32 -9.45
CA LYS A 2 0.94 -7.41 -8.64
C LYS A 2 1.54 -7.40 -7.24
N THR A 3 2.02 -6.25 -6.83
CA THR A 3 2.40 -6.00 -5.45
C THR A 3 1.15 -5.56 -4.69
N TRP A 4 1.13 -5.88 -3.42
CA TRP A 4 0.17 -5.41 -2.45
C TRP A 4 -0.03 -3.89 -2.56
N LEU A 5 -1.25 -3.45 -2.76
CA LEU A 5 -1.59 -2.04 -2.85
C LEU A 5 -1.98 -1.53 -1.46
N GLU A 6 -1.57 -0.31 -1.13
CA GLU A 6 -1.97 0.37 0.11
C GLU A 6 -3.50 0.43 0.26
N THR A 7 -4.21 0.61 -0.85
CA THR A 7 -5.67 0.62 -0.94
C THR A 7 -6.31 -0.69 -0.52
N GLU A 8 -5.73 -1.85 -0.87
CA GLU A 8 -6.22 -3.15 -0.40
C GLU A 8 -6.09 -3.29 1.10
N ALA A 9 -4.94 -2.87 1.66
CA ALA A 9 -4.72 -2.90 3.11
C ALA A 9 -5.72 -2.00 3.86
N LEU A 10 -5.97 -0.80 3.34
CA LEU A 10 -6.95 0.12 3.92
C LEU A 10 -8.36 -0.45 3.86
N ARG A 11 -8.76 -1.04 2.74
CA ARG A 11 -10.09 -1.67 2.58
C ARG A 11 -10.29 -2.82 3.58
N PHE A 12 -9.31 -3.70 3.74
CA PHE A 12 -9.37 -4.78 4.73
C PHE A 12 -9.49 -4.23 6.16
N ARG A 13 -8.73 -3.20 6.49
CA ARG A 13 -8.81 -2.57 7.81
C ARG A 13 -10.12 -1.86 8.05
N GLN A 14 -10.69 -1.19 7.04
CA GLN A 14 -12.01 -0.56 7.13
C GLN A 14 -13.12 -1.61 7.34
N TYR A 15 -13.07 -2.72 6.60
CA TYR A 15 -14.00 -3.81 6.77
C TYR A 15 -13.94 -4.41 8.17
N LEU A 16 -12.74 -4.71 8.66
CA LEU A 16 -12.54 -5.21 10.03
C LEU A 16 -13.02 -4.19 11.07
N GLY A 17 -12.70 -2.92 10.91
CA GLY A 17 -13.16 -1.85 11.79
C GLY A 17 -14.69 -1.76 11.85
N ALA A 18 -15.36 -1.93 10.72
CA ALA A 18 -16.82 -1.97 10.66
C ALA A 18 -17.39 -3.18 11.42
N GLN A 19 -16.74 -4.35 11.32
CA GLN A 19 -17.17 -5.54 12.06
C GLN A 19 -16.94 -5.39 13.58
N TYR A 20 -15.81 -4.82 14.00
CA TYR A 20 -15.54 -4.51 15.40
C TYR A 20 -16.54 -3.51 16.00
N ALA A 21 -17.00 -2.55 15.20
CA ALA A 21 -17.95 -1.53 15.62
C ALA A 21 -19.43 -1.99 15.52
N ASN A 22 -19.70 -3.13 14.91
CA ASN A 22 -21.08 -3.60 14.69
C ASN A 22 -21.72 -4.07 16.00
N PRO A 23 -22.82 -3.46 16.46
CA PRO A 23 -23.52 -3.88 17.69
C PRO A 23 -24.09 -5.31 17.66
N GLU A 24 -24.27 -5.88 16.45
CA GLU A 24 -24.73 -7.26 16.27
C GLU A 24 -23.65 -8.28 16.62
N ASN A 25 -22.37 -7.88 16.59
CA ASN A 25 -21.23 -8.69 16.96
C ASN A 25 -20.92 -8.63 18.47
N MET A 26 -21.92 -8.30 19.29
CA MET A 26 -21.81 -8.27 20.74
C MET A 26 -22.64 -9.40 21.39
N VAL A 27 -22.02 -10.16 22.28
CA VAL A 27 -22.69 -11.11 23.13
C VAL A 27 -23.22 -10.38 24.35
N ARG A 28 -24.50 -10.57 24.64
CA ARG A 28 -25.19 -9.99 25.80
C ARG A 28 -25.85 -11.14 26.59
N GLU A 29 -25.15 -11.58 27.59
CA GLU A 29 -25.63 -12.62 28.52
C GLU A 29 -25.99 -12.00 29.87
N GLU A 30 -26.90 -12.62 30.61
CA GLU A 30 -27.32 -12.10 31.93
C GLU A 30 -26.23 -12.19 33.02
N ILE A 31 -25.26 -13.10 32.82
CA ILE A 31 -24.26 -13.47 33.84
C ILE A 31 -22.94 -12.75 33.62
N HIS A 32 -22.64 -12.34 32.38
CA HIS A 32 -21.35 -11.70 32.00
C HIS A 32 -21.56 -10.30 31.46
N PRO A 33 -20.60 -9.38 31.69
CA PRO A 33 -20.60 -8.10 31.00
C PRO A 33 -20.61 -8.32 29.46
N PRO A 34 -21.27 -7.45 28.69
CA PRO A 34 -21.25 -7.54 27.22
C PRO A 34 -19.82 -7.53 26.67
N TYR A 35 -19.54 -8.45 25.77
CA TYR A 35 -18.23 -8.55 25.09
C TYR A 35 -18.41 -8.79 23.59
N GLY A 36 -17.38 -8.45 22.80
CA GLY A 36 -17.38 -8.70 21.36
C GLY A 36 -17.22 -10.19 21.05
N ILE A 37 -17.88 -10.66 19.99
CA ILE A 37 -17.67 -12.03 19.48
C ILE A 37 -16.21 -12.14 19.00
N PRO A 38 -15.46 -13.17 19.43
CA PRO A 38 -14.13 -13.44 18.88
C PRO A 38 -14.18 -13.60 17.36
N MET A 39 -13.28 -12.93 16.66
CA MET A 39 -13.28 -12.90 15.20
C MET A 39 -12.08 -13.66 14.63
N VAL A 40 -12.30 -14.28 13.47
CA VAL A 40 -11.22 -14.82 12.61
C VAL A 40 -11.35 -14.18 11.23
N ALA A 41 -10.29 -13.56 10.76
CA ALA A 41 -10.26 -12.97 9.41
C ALA A 41 -9.68 -13.97 8.42
N VAL A 42 -10.40 -14.24 7.32
CA VAL A 42 -9.90 -15.08 6.23
C VAL A 42 -9.66 -14.19 5.01
N TYR A 43 -8.39 -14.10 4.60
CA TYR A 43 -7.96 -13.35 3.43
C TYR A 43 -7.65 -14.30 2.29
N ILE A 44 -8.39 -14.21 1.19
CA ILE A 44 -8.14 -14.99 -0.02
C ILE A 44 -7.51 -14.05 -1.04
N LEU A 45 -6.21 -14.21 -1.28
CA LEU A 45 -5.40 -13.27 -2.05
C LEU A 45 -5.07 -13.84 -3.43
N GLY A 46 -5.39 -13.08 -4.48
CA GLY A 46 -5.00 -13.38 -5.86
C GLY A 46 -3.51 -13.15 -6.17
N HIS A 47 -2.70 -12.79 -5.16
CA HIS A 47 -1.28 -12.48 -5.29
C HIS A 47 -0.47 -13.06 -4.11
N ARG A 48 0.86 -13.02 -4.23
CA ARG A 48 1.77 -13.46 -3.16
C ARG A 48 2.07 -12.33 -2.18
N VAL A 49 2.20 -12.68 -0.90
CA VAL A 49 2.57 -11.74 0.16
C VAL A 49 4.09 -11.78 0.36
N GLY A 50 4.78 -10.76 -0.16
CA GLY A 50 6.21 -10.59 0.01
C GLY A 50 7.03 -11.83 -0.40
N LYS A 51 7.85 -12.34 0.52
CA LYS A 51 8.69 -13.55 0.31
C LYS A 51 8.11 -14.80 0.98
N ILE A 52 6.87 -14.74 1.46
CA ILE A 52 6.21 -15.87 2.13
C ILE A 52 5.84 -16.90 1.07
N ASN A 53 6.38 -18.11 1.19
CA ASN A 53 6.21 -19.18 0.20
C ASN A 53 5.42 -20.38 0.76
N VAL A 54 4.32 -20.09 1.44
CA VAL A 54 3.34 -21.09 1.88
C VAL A 54 1.96 -20.74 1.34
N PRO A 55 1.15 -21.71 0.89
CA PRO A 55 -0.17 -21.43 0.34
C PRO A 55 -1.15 -20.89 1.38
N VAL A 56 -1.02 -21.35 2.63
CA VAL A 56 -1.85 -20.93 3.76
C VAL A 56 -0.97 -20.52 4.93
N LEU A 57 -1.20 -19.31 5.44
CA LEU A 57 -0.51 -18.77 6.60
C LEU A 57 -1.53 -18.50 7.70
N TYR A 58 -1.31 -19.10 8.88
CA TYR A 58 -2.05 -18.79 10.09
C TYR A 58 -1.32 -17.72 10.88
N VAL A 59 -2.03 -16.67 11.25
CA VAL A 59 -1.54 -15.58 12.10
C VAL A 59 -2.33 -15.61 13.40
N ASN A 60 -1.70 -16.06 14.46
CA ASN A 60 -2.33 -16.19 15.78
C ASN A 60 -1.72 -15.17 16.74
N HIS A 61 -2.53 -14.67 17.64
CA HIS A 61 -2.08 -13.78 18.71
C HIS A 61 -1.66 -14.58 19.95
N LYS A 62 -0.83 -13.95 20.78
CA LYS A 62 -0.43 -14.45 22.10
C LYS A 62 -0.42 -13.29 23.08
N SER A 63 -0.75 -13.60 24.34
CA SER A 63 -0.74 -12.62 25.43
C SER A 63 0.55 -12.74 26.23
N TYR A 64 1.11 -11.60 26.63
CA TYR A 64 2.34 -11.51 27.42
C TYR A 64 2.14 -10.56 28.59
N ASP A 65 2.83 -10.84 29.72
CA ASP A 65 2.94 -9.88 30.80
C ASP A 65 3.92 -8.74 30.45
N TYR A 66 4.06 -7.76 31.35
CA TYR A 66 4.95 -6.60 31.14
C TYR A 66 6.46 -6.96 31.14
N GLU A 67 6.80 -8.17 31.61
CA GLU A 67 8.18 -8.70 31.59
C GLU A 67 8.48 -9.52 30.33
N GLY A 68 7.45 -9.78 29.49
CA GLY A 68 7.57 -10.54 28.26
C GLY A 68 7.35 -12.05 28.39
N HIS A 69 6.82 -12.53 29.51
CA HIS A 69 6.47 -13.93 29.70
C HIS A 69 5.08 -14.20 29.13
N GLU A 70 4.90 -15.34 28.44
CA GLU A 70 3.62 -15.75 27.89
C GLU A 70 2.61 -16.07 29.00
N VAL A 71 1.46 -15.40 28.98
CA VAL A 71 0.36 -15.61 29.92
C VAL A 71 -0.63 -16.59 29.30
N THR A 72 -0.83 -17.71 29.98
CA THR A 72 -1.79 -18.76 29.58
C THR A 72 -2.85 -19.00 30.64
N GLN A 73 -2.58 -18.63 31.91
CA GLN A 73 -3.51 -18.80 33.00
C GLN A 73 -4.63 -17.73 32.92
N GLY A 74 -5.87 -18.15 32.96
CA GLY A 74 -7.03 -17.26 32.83
C GLY A 74 -7.43 -16.96 31.39
N LEU A 75 -6.73 -17.50 30.41
CA LEU A 75 -7.08 -17.42 29.00
C LEU A 75 -7.66 -18.76 28.50
N PRO A 76 -8.59 -18.77 27.52
CA PRO A 76 -9.18 -17.60 26.85
C PRO A 76 -10.05 -16.75 27.79
N ASP A 77 -10.04 -15.44 27.60
CA ASP A 77 -10.90 -14.48 28.30
C ASP A 77 -11.73 -13.69 27.30
N PRO A 78 -13.06 -13.60 27.45
CA PRO A 78 -13.95 -12.97 26.46
C PRO A 78 -13.61 -11.51 26.16
N PHE A 79 -13.15 -10.75 27.14
CA PHE A 79 -12.74 -9.38 26.90
C PHE A 79 -11.46 -9.30 26.08
N VAL A 80 -10.42 -10.06 26.46
CA VAL A 80 -9.13 -10.09 25.76
C VAL A 80 -9.31 -10.58 24.34
N ASP A 81 -10.06 -11.66 24.12
CA ASP A 81 -10.29 -12.25 22.81
C ASP A 81 -11.14 -11.34 21.90
N SER A 82 -11.97 -10.46 22.47
CA SER A 82 -12.75 -9.48 21.72
C SER A 82 -11.92 -8.31 21.17
N LEU A 83 -10.70 -8.08 21.68
CA LEU A 83 -9.84 -6.96 21.26
C LEU A 83 -8.98 -7.25 20.04
N VAL A 84 -8.80 -8.54 19.71
CA VAL A 84 -7.89 -9.01 18.65
C VAL A 84 -8.59 -10.08 17.81
N HIS A 85 -8.01 -10.41 16.68
CA HIS A 85 -8.47 -11.51 15.84
C HIS A 85 -7.29 -12.30 15.29
N ASP A 86 -7.50 -13.58 15.10
CA ASP A 86 -6.62 -14.44 14.34
C ASP A 86 -6.89 -14.27 12.85
N SER A 87 -5.89 -14.54 12.02
CA SER A 87 -6.06 -14.42 10.58
C SER A 87 -5.59 -15.68 9.86
N ILE A 88 -6.29 -16.02 8.78
CA ILE A 88 -5.91 -17.06 7.83
C ILE A 88 -5.69 -16.38 6.49
N ILE A 89 -4.48 -16.45 5.97
CA ILE A 89 -4.12 -15.84 4.69
C ILE A 89 -3.91 -16.96 3.69
N VAL A 90 -4.75 -16.99 2.65
CA VAL A 90 -4.67 -17.95 1.54
C VAL A 90 -4.07 -17.25 0.34
N GLN A 91 -2.95 -17.76 -0.16
CA GLN A 91 -2.27 -17.27 -1.36
C GLN A 91 -2.63 -18.17 -2.55
N ILE A 92 -3.66 -17.80 -3.32
CA ILE A 92 -4.13 -18.56 -4.48
C ILE A 92 -2.99 -18.97 -5.44
N PRO A 93 -2.01 -18.08 -5.78
CA PRO A 93 -0.93 -18.45 -6.69
C PRO A 93 0.02 -19.53 -6.18
N LEU A 94 -0.11 -19.94 -4.92
CA LEU A 94 0.68 -21.03 -4.32
C LEU A 94 -0.11 -22.32 -4.10
N LEU A 95 -1.41 -22.34 -4.44
CA LEU A 95 -2.20 -23.57 -4.50
C LEU A 95 -1.77 -24.38 -5.72
N HIS A 96 -1.56 -25.68 -5.57
CA HIS A 96 -0.97 -26.53 -6.61
C HIS A 96 -1.78 -27.80 -6.88
N GLY A 97 -3.10 -27.76 -6.73
CA GLY A 97 -3.99 -28.88 -7.06
C GLY A 97 -3.86 -30.09 -6.13
N GLN A 98 -3.23 -29.95 -5.00
CA GLN A 98 -3.12 -31.04 -4.01
C GLN A 98 -4.41 -31.09 -3.16
N ILE A 99 -4.95 -32.29 -2.99
CA ILE A 99 -6.14 -32.58 -2.19
C ILE A 99 -5.80 -33.71 -1.20
N ASN A 100 -4.87 -33.42 -0.27
CA ASN A 100 -4.42 -34.39 0.73
C ASN A 100 -5.20 -34.31 2.04
N ASN A 101 -5.89 -33.21 2.27
CA ASN A 101 -6.66 -32.97 3.48
C ASN A 101 -7.90 -32.12 3.17
N ARG A 102 -8.80 -31.99 4.16
CA ARG A 102 -10.06 -31.26 3.99
C ARG A 102 -9.87 -29.79 3.66
N LEU A 103 -8.84 -29.13 4.22
CA LEU A 103 -8.54 -27.71 3.92
C LEU A 103 -8.14 -27.57 2.46
N GLU A 104 -7.22 -28.39 1.98
CA GLU A 104 -6.81 -28.39 0.57
C GLU A 104 -7.98 -28.70 -0.35
N LYS A 105 -8.88 -29.62 0.05
CA LYS A 105 -10.12 -29.93 -0.66
C LYS A 105 -11.01 -28.69 -0.79
N VAL A 106 -11.23 -27.94 0.29
CA VAL A 106 -12.00 -26.67 0.26
C VAL A 106 -11.32 -25.62 -0.59
N LEU A 107 -9.99 -25.48 -0.48
CA LEU A 107 -9.24 -24.48 -1.21
C LEU A 107 -9.07 -24.79 -2.71
N SER A 108 -9.27 -26.05 -3.13
CA SER A 108 -9.14 -26.45 -4.53
C SER A 108 -10.11 -25.72 -5.47
N VAL A 109 -11.25 -25.23 -4.97
CA VAL A 109 -12.20 -24.44 -5.76
C VAL A 109 -11.61 -23.08 -6.20
N PHE A 110 -10.56 -22.60 -5.53
CA PHE A 110 -9.84 -21.37 -5.88
C PHE A 110 -8.58 -21.62 -6.69
N ASP A 111 -8.20 -22.88 -6.90
CA ASP A 111 -6.95 -23.23 -7.57
C ASP A 111 -6.99 -22.90 -9.05
N GLN A 112 -6.15 -21.95 -9.43
CA GLN A 112 -6.07 -21.43 -10.79
C GLN A 112 -5.34 -22.40 -11.76
N THR A 113 -4.74 -23.48 -11.26
CA THR A 113 -4.15 -24.53 -12.12
C THR A 113 -5.22 -25.34 -12.85
N ASN A 114 -6.44 -25.35 -12.29
CA ASN A 114 -7.61 -26.02 -12.85
C ASN A 114 -8.41 -25.13 -13.83
N LYS A 115 -7.85 -24.01 -14.29
CA LYS A 115 -8.50 -23.16 -15.28
C LYS A 115 -8.57 -23.85 -16.65
N GLU A 116 -9.73 -23.72 -17.29
CA GLU A 116 -9.91 -24.13 -18.67
C GLU A 116 -8.97 -23.31 -19.59
N LYS A 117 -8.35 -23.98 -20.58
CA LYS A 117 -7.36 -23.33 -21.46
C LYS A 117 -7.98 -22.25 -22.35
N ASP A 118 -9.20 -22.50 -22.80
CA ASP A 118 -9.91 -21.63 -23.74
C ASP A 118 -10.76 -20.57 -23.03
N ASN A 119 -11.13 -20.81 -21.78
CA ASN A 119 -11.90 -19.87 -20.97
C ASN A 119 -11.31 -19.70 -19.57
N ARG A 120 -10.48 -18.67 -19.39
CA ARG A 120 -9.78 -18.39 -18.13
C ARG A 120 -10.69 -18.01 -16.96
N GLN A 121 -11.99 -17.81 -17.20
CA GLN A 121 -12.99 -17.53 -16.17
C GLN A 121 -13.62 -18.79 -15.59
N VAL A 122 -13.37 -19.94 -16.19
CA VAL A 122 -13.92 -21.24 -15.76
C VAL A 122 -12.83 -22.07 -15.11
N VAL A 123 -13.14 -22.63 -13.95
CA VAL A 123 -12.31 -23.61 -13.23
C VAL A 123 -13.00 -24.98 -13.38
N GLU A 124 -12.26 -25.96 -13.89
CA GLU A 124 -12.72 -27.33 -13.99
C GLU A 124 -12.40 -28.08 -12.70
N LEU A 125 -13.40 -28.69 -12.08
CA LEU A 125 -13.26 -29.48 -10.87
C LEU A 125 -13.78 -30.91 -11.14
N ASP A 126 -13.00 -31.88 -10.74
CA ASP A 126 -13.41 -33.31 -10.84
C ASP A 126 -14.29 -33.64 -9.63
N GLU A 127 -15.58 -33.87 -9.88
CA GLU A 127 -16.58 -34.20 -8.85
C GLU A 127 -16.22 -35.45 -8.03
N ALA A 128 -15.50 -36.39 -8.63
CA ALA A 128 -15.08 -37.63 -7.97
C ALA A 128 -14.22 -37.36 -6.71
N ASN A 129 -13.49 -36.25 -6.69
CA ASN A 129 -12.67 -35.84 -5.54
C ASN A 129 -13.51 -35.39 -4.32
N TYR A 130 -14.81 -35.19 -4.48
CA TYR A 130 -15.68 -34.57 -3.48
C TYR A 130 -16.89 -35.42 -3.08
N GLU A 131 -17.02 -36.65 -3.62
CA GLU A 131 -18.17 -37.54 -3.36
C GLU A 131 -18.36 -37.89 -1.89
N ASP A 132 -17.28 -37.89 -1.11
CA ASP A 132 -17.26 -38.24 0.30
C ASP A 132 -17.51 -37.06 1.25
N ASP A 133 -17.68 -35.83 0.74
CA ASP A 133 -17.83 -34.61 1.54
C ASP A 133 -19.10 -33.84 1.12
N ALA A 134 -20.17 -34.00 1.94
CA ALA A 134 -21.47 -33.38 1.67
C ALA A 134 -21.42 -31.84 1.66
N ASP A 135 -20.54 -31.24 2.46
CA ASP A 135 -20.37 -29.78 2.48
C ASP A 135 -19.74 -29.30 1.16
N MET A 136 -18.76 -30.06 0.68
CA MET A 136 -18.12 -29.73 -0.61
C MET A 136 -19.09 -29.94 -1.78
N GLN A 137 -19.89 -31.00 -1.78
CA GLN A 137 -20.93 -31.19 -2.79
C GLN A 137 -21.94 -30.03 -2.79
N TYR A 138 -22.31 -29.54 -1.61
CA TYR A 138 -23.17 -28.36 -1.50
C TYR A 138 -22.51 -27.11 -2.08
N ILE A 139 -21.24 -26.86 -1.75
CA ILE A 139 -20.47 -25.72 -2.27
C ILE A 139 -20.38 -25.81 -3.81
N LEU A 140 -19.98 -26.97 -4.35
CA LEU A 140 -19.87 -27.18 -5.79
C LEU A 140 -21.20 -26.96 -6.50
N HIS A 141 -22.29 -27.51 -5.96
CA HIS A 141 -23.62 -27.29 -6.49
C HIS A 141 -24.00 -25.79 -6.51
N ARG A 142 -23.71 -25.07 -5.44
CA ARG A 142 -23.95 -23.61 -5.38
C ARG A 142 -23.12 -22.83 -6.40
N LEU A 143 -21.84 -23.17 -6.56
CA LEU A 143 -20.97 -22.56 -7.56
C LEU A 143 -21.44 -22.86 -8.98
N MET A 144 -21.85 -24.10 -9.25
CA MET A 144 -22.40 -24.50 -10.56
C MET A 144 -23.70 -23.72 -10.85
N MET A 145 -24.62 -23.64 -9.90
CA MET A 145 -25.86 -22.86 -10.07
C MET A 145 -25.55 -21.38 -10.33
N ALA A 146 -24.61 -20.79 -9.58
CA ALA A 146 -24.17 -19.41 -9.81
C ALA A 146 -23.57 -19.22 -11.20
N SER A 147 -22.82 -20.19 -11.71
CA SER A 147 -22.21 -20.10 -13.05
C SER A 147 -23.23 -20.17 -14.19
N VAL A 148 -24.40 -20.77 -13.96
CA VAL A 148 -25.49 -20.90 -14.95
C VAL A 148 -26.48 -19.73 -14.87
N ASP A 149 -26.58 -19.06 -13.71
CA ASP A 149 -27.47 -17.93 -13.50
C ASP A 149 -26.94 -16.67 -14.23
N ALA A 150 -27.63 -16.30 -15.31
CA ALA A 150 -27.24 -15.17 -16.13
C ALA A 150 -27.34 -13.82 -15.38
N GLN A 151 -28.33 -13.67 -14.48
CA GLN A 151 -28.53 -12.47 -13.69
C GLN A 151 -27.40 -12.33 -12.65
N LEU A 152 -27.13 -13.40 -11.91
CA LEU A 152 -26.04 -13.41 -10.90
C LEU A 152 -24.68 -13.14 -11.54
N ARG A 153 -24.39 -13.70 -12.73
CA ARG A 153 -23.15 -13.39 -13.48
C ARG A 153 -23.09 -11.94 -13.91
N GLN A 154 -24.19 -11.38 -14.34
CA GLN A 154 -24.26 -9.95 -14.71
C GLN A 154 -24.03 -9.06 -13.49
N ASP A 155 -24.66 -9.36 -12.36
CA ASP A 155 -24.51 -8.61 -11.11
C ASP A 155 -23.06 -8.68 -10.61
N MET A 156 -22.42 -9.87 -10.64
CA MET A 156 -20.99 -10.05 -10.31
C MET A 156 -20.08 -9.26 -11.24
N ASN A 157 -20.32 -9.25 -12.55
CA ASN A 157 -19.52 -8.47 -13.50
C ASN A 157 -19.64 -6.96 -13.24
N VAL A 158 -20.83 -6.46 -12.95
CA VAL A 158 -21.05 -5.05 -12.60
C VAL A 158 -20.32 -4.68 -11.31
N GLU A 159 -20.36 -5.57 -10.31
CA GLU A 159 -19.64 -5.39 -9.06
C GLU A 159 -18.11 -5.38 -9.28
N ASP A 160 -17.60 -6.32 -10.06
CA ASP A 160 -16.18 -6.39 -10.42
C ASP A 160 -15.72 -5.14 -11.17
N GLU A 161 -16.48 -4.68 -12.18
CA GLU A 161 -16.19 -3.44 -12.92
C GLU A 161 -16.17 -2.23 -12.00
N TYR A 162 -17.12 -2.15 -11.07
CA TYR A 162 -17.19 -1.06 -10.08
C TYR A 162 -15.98 -1.05 -9.16
N PHE A 163 -15.61 -2.19 -8.58
CA PHE A 163 -14.44 -2.29 -7.70
C PHE A 163 -13.14 -2.05 -8.47
N GLN A 164 -13.02 -2.55 -9.69
CA GLN A 164 -11.88 -2.28 -10.55
C GLN A 164 -11.72 -0.79 -10.84
N ALA A 165 -12.81 -0.10 -11.16
CA ALA A 165 -12.78 1.35 -11.39
C ALA A 165 -12.34 2.13 -10.14
N ILE A 166 -12.73 1.69 -8.94
CA ILE A 166 -12.27 2.27 -7.68
C ILE A 166 -10.77 2.02 -7.49
N GLU A 167 -10.30 0.79 -7.67
CA GLU A 167 -8.88 0.42 -7.52
C GLU A 167 -8.00 1.19 -8.51
N ASP A 168 -8.43 1.34 -9.75
CA ASP A 168 -7.72 2.10 -10.78
C ASP A 168 -7.63 3.58 -10.42
N ARG A 169 -8.72 4.16 -9.90
CA ARG A 169 -8.75 5.55 -9.43
C ARG A 169 -7.82 5.76 -8.24
N ASP A 170 -7.86 4.87 -7.26
CA ASP A 170 -7.05 4.96 -6.05
C ASP A 170 -5.56 4.78 -6.39
N THR A 171 -5.25 3.88 -7.32
CA THR A 171 -3.90 3.70 -7.87
C THR A 171 -3.43 4.98 -8.59
N ALA A 172 -4.30 5.64 -9.35
CA ALA A 172 -3.98 6.89 -10.03
C ALA A 172 -3.74 8.05 -9.05
N ILE A 173 -4.49 8.11 -7.94
CA ILE A 173 -4.29 9.09 -6.85
C ILE A 173 -2.94 8.85 -6.20
N MET A 174 -2.62 7.62 -5.80
CA MET A 174 -1.37 7.27 -5.15
C MET A 174 -0.15 7.58 -6.03
N ASN A 175 -0.23 7.31 -7.34
CA ASN A 175 0.83 7.66 -8.29
C ASN A 175 0.98 9.18 -8.44
N ARG A 176 -0.12 9.93 -8.38
CA ARG A 176 -0.10 11.40 -8.38
C ARG A 176 0.57 11.96 -7.14
N ASP A 177 0.22 11.46 -5.97
CA ASP A 177 0.79 11.89 -4.70
C ASP A 177 2.30 11.63 -4.65
N LYS A 178 2.73 10.48 -5.16
CA LYS A 178 4.16 10.18 -5.32
C LYS A 178 4.86 11.19 -6.23
N MET A 179 4.25 11.50 -7.39
CA MET A 179 4.83 12.49 -8.31
C MET A 179 4.85 13.91 -7.73
N ILE A 180 3.83 14.29 -6.93
CA ILE A 180 3.81 15.56 -6.22
C ILE A 180 4.98 15.63 -5.25
N LYS A 181 5.16 14.61 -4.42
CA LYS A 181 6.28 14.54 -3.47
C LYS A 181 7.65 14.65 -4.16
N GLU A 182 7.85 13.92 -5.26
CA GLU A 182 9.09 14.00 -6.04
C GLU A 182 9.33 15.40 -6.63
N LYS A 183 8.25 16.09 -7.06
CA LYS A 183 8.35 17.46 -7.56
C LYS A 183 8.61 18.48 -6.45
N ASP A 184 8.02 18.31 -5.28
CA ASP A 184 8.27 19.16 -4.12
C ASP A 184 9.73 19.05 -3.66
N GLU A 185 10.30 17.85 -3.66
CA GLU A 185 11.73 17.64 -3.39
C GLU A 185 12.62 18.34 -4.44
N GLN A 186 12.25 18.25 -5.73
CA GLN A 186 12.98 18.94 -6.81
C GLN A 186 12.87 20.48 -6.72
N LEU A 187 11.69 20.99 -6.33
CA LEU A 187 11.49 22.43 -6.10
C LEU A 187 12.35 22.91 -4.96
N SER A 188 12.35 22.21 -3.83
CA SER A 188 13.19 22.53 -2.68
C SER A 188 14.68 22.59 -3.04
N GLN A 189 15.17 21.63 -3.84
CA GLN A 189 16.57 21.65 -4.33
C GLN A 189 16.85 22.85 -5.25
N LYS A 190 15.90 23.21 -6.10
CA LYS A 190 16.06 24.40 -6.98
C LYS A 190 16.04 25.71 -6.20
N ASP A 191 15.20 25.81 -5.18
CA ASP A 191 15.13 26.98 -4.32
C ASP A 191 16.45 27.19 -3.55
N GLU A 192 17.04 26.08 -3.06
CA GLU A 192 18.36 26.12 -2.44
C GLU A 192 19.46 26.58 -3.43
N GLN A 193 19.44 26.06 -4.67
CA GLN A 193 20.36 26.48 -5.73
C GLN A 193 20.19 27.94 -6.13
N LEU A 194 18.95 28.45 -6.16
CA LEU A 194 18.66 29.85 -6.42
C LEU A 194 19.21 30.72 -5.30
N SER A 195 18.96 30.35 -4.05
CA SER A 195 19.50 31.08 -2.90
C SER A 195 21.02 31.16 -2.92
N GLN A 196 21.71 30.07 -3.26
CA GLN A 196 23.18 30.06 -3.40
C GLN A 196 23.65 30.97 -4.53
N LYS A 197 22.93 31.02 -5.65
CA LYS A 197 23.26 31.90 -6.78
C LYS A 197 23.04 33.39 -6.43
N ASP A 198 21.97 33.68 -5.74
CA ASP A 198 21.68 35.04 -5.28
C ASP A 198 22.76 35.56 -4.31
N GLU A 199 23.23 34.70 -3.41
CA GLU A 199 24.35 35.03 -2.53
C GLU A 199 25.66 35.28 -3.35
N GLN A 200 25.95 34.42 -4.35
CA GLN A 200 27.10 34.62 -5.22
C GLN A 200 27.00 35.91 -6.04
N LEU A 201 25.80 36.26 -6.51
CA LEU A 201 25.56 37.51 -7.22
C LEU A 201 25.81 38.70 -6.32
N SER A 202 25.27 38.67 -5.11
CA SER A 202 25.50 39.75 -4.11
C SER A 202 26.96 39.92 -3.78
N GLN A 203 27.74 38.85 -3.63
CA GLN A 203 29.18 38.91 -3.40
C GLN A 203 29.93 39.51 -4.62
N LYS A 204 29.52 39.19 -5.84
CA LYS A 204 30.11 39.75 -7.05
C LYS A 204 29.77 41.23 -7.19
N ASP A 205 28.56 41.64 -6.89
CA ASP A 205 28.16 43.04 -6.94
C ASP A 205 28.94 43.87 -5.92
N GLU A 206 29.18 43.34 -4.72
CA GLU A 206 30.04 43.98 -3.75
C GLU A 206 31.49 44.10 -4.20
N GLN A 207 32.04 43.02 -4.82
CA GLN A 207 33.40 43.08 -5.40
C GLN A 207 33.50 44.09 -6.55
N LEU A 208 32.49 44.17 -7.42
CA LEU A 208 32.42 45.20 -8.48
C LEU A 208 32.38 46.58 -7.90
N SER A 209 31.56 46.86 -6.90
CA SER A 209 31.49 48.14 -6.23
C SER A 209 32.83 48.54 -5.60
N GLN A 210 33.52 47.59 -4.95
CA GLN A 210 34.87 47.85 -4.40
C GLN A 210 35.91 48.15 -5.50
N LYS A 211 35.86 47.46 -6.62
CA LYS A 211 36.73 47.73 -7.78
C LYS A 211 36.46 49.08 -8.41
N ASP A 212 35.20 49.46 -8.55
CA ASP A 212 34.78 50.77 -9.05
C ASP A 212 35.27 51.91 -8.15
N GLU A 213 35.19 51.73 -6.84
CA GLU A 213 35.77 52.67 -5.92
C GLU A 213 37.29 52.78 -6.00
N GLN A 214 37.98 51.63 -6.18
CA GLN A 214 39.44 51.62 -6.38
C GLN A 214 39.82 52.34 -7.68
N LEU A 215 39.11 52.05 -8.78
CA LEU A 215 39.30 52.74 -10.04
C LEU A 215 39.09 54.24 -9.92
N LYS A 216 38.03 54.68 -9.27
CA LYS A 216 37.78 56.12 -8.99
C LYS A 216 38.94 56.74 -8.24
N ARG A 217 39.46 56.11 -7.19
CA ARG A 217 40.62 56.58 -6.45
C ARG A 217 41.89 56.66 -7.28
N VAL A 218 42.13 55.69 -8.16
CA VAL A 218 43.24 55.67 -9.12
C VAL A 218 43.08 56.81 -10.13
N PHE A 219 41.90 57.01 -10.68
CA PHE A 219 41.56 58.11 -11.57
C PHE A 219 41.83 59.48 -10.94
N GLU A 220 41.42 59.71 -9.70
CA GLU A 220 41.65 60.93 -8.97
C GLU A 220 43.15 61.18 -8.75
N LYS A 221 43.93 60.13 -8.40
CA LYS A 221 45.41 60.28 -8.23
C LYS A 221 46.12 60.62 -9.53
N LEU A 222 45.73 59.99 -10.65
CA LEU A 222 46.30 60.28 -11.95
C LEU A 222 45.98 61.73 -12.43
N ARG A 223 44.77 62.16 -12.16
CA ARG A 223 44.34 63.56 -12.39
C ARG A 223 45.13 64.59 -11.55
N GLN A 224 45.45 64.27 -10.29
CA GLN A 224 46.30 65.10 -9.43
C GLN A 224 47.77 65.13 -9.93
N GLN A 225 48.24 64.13 -10.66
CA GLN A 225 49.57 64.10 -11.28
C GLN A 225 49.63 64.83 -12.63
N GLY A 226 48.52 65.41 -13.11
CA GLY A 226 48.49 66.28 -14.26
C GLY A 226 48.14 65.55 -15.59
N LEU A 227 47.72 64.25 -15.57
CA LEU A 227 47.26 63.58 -16.75
C LEU A 227 45.83 64.02 -17.14
N SER A 228 45.61 64.19 -18.44
CA SER A 228 44.24 64.47 -18.95
C SER A 228 43.33 63.28 -18.94
N GLU A 229 42.01 63.48 -19.00
CA GLU A 229 41.05 62.40 -19.06
C GLU A 229 41.21 61.47 -20.26
N ASP A 230 41.64 61.95 -21.37
CA ASP A 230 41.89 61.22 -22.62
C ASP A 230 43.12 60.31 -22.51
N GLU A 231 44.18 60.80 -21.90
CA GLU A 231 45.41 60.01 -21.64
C GLU A 231 45.14 58.92 -20.61
N ILE A 232 44.29 59.14 -19.58
CA ILE A 232 43.89 58.14 -18.60
C ILE A 232 43.03 57.05 -19.26
N LYS A 233 42.11 57.38 -20.18
CA LYS A 233 41.27 56.44 -20.91
C LYS A 233 42.06 55.57 -21.87
N GLU A 234 43.12 56.12 -22.49
CA GLU A 234 43.99 55.35 -23.37
C GLU A 234 44.82 54.32 -22.59
N TRP A 235 45.33 54.70 -21.43
CA TRP A 235 46.06 53.82 -20.53
C TRP A 235 45.21 52.64 -19.97
N LEU A 236 43.91 52.81 -19.85
CA LEU A 236 42.99 51.76 -19.39
C LEU A 236 42.48 50.83 -20.50
N LYS A 237 42.85 51.08 -21.78
CA LYS A 237 42.51 50.24 -22.93
C LYS A 237 43.58 49.21 -23.27
N GLU A 238 44.76 49.30 -22.70
CA GLU A 238 45.83 48.32 -22.74
C GLU A 238 45.68 47.32 -21.55
#